data_5ce619e0fa0b973bd717043d9089f489
#
_entry.id   5ce619e0fa0b973bd717043d9089f489
#
_cell.length_a   1.000
_cell.length_b   1.000
_cell.length_c   1.000
_cell.angle_alpha   90.00
_cell.angle_beta   90.00
_cell.angle_gamma   90.00
#
_symmetry.space_group_name_H-M   'P 1'
#
loop_
_entity.id
_entity.type
_entity.pdbx_description
1 polymer ?
#
loop_
_entity_poly.entity_id
_entity_poly.type
_entity_poly.pdbx_seq_one_letter_code
_entity_poly.pdbx_strand_id
1 'polypeptide(L)'
;KIMELLIFVSKITNRIFYIFELILKDELGINFKFTTDKDKFLSHEGPKLHYGDHPLENNEGLYQQSVNLLFERDITDPNVKICKHNDSKAIFPVFNEKSLFCFDIFSASFYIISRYEEYLPHVCDHYNRFQPQDSILYKMDMIEKPIINIWAKELGEIIKSKYPDIQLKKKSFKFIPTYDIDAAWSYRNKGFFRTTAAFFRDILKLDKKEIKRRFDVLTNKKMDPFDTFDYQIELQKELKIKPLYFILCGDYNTNDKNISIKNKEFQELIKHLGDYALVGIHPSFSSYLKKDVIKEEIKRLSEVLNREITISRQHFLRLCLPTSYQILSELDITDDYTMGYASQAGFRAGYADTFPFFDLENDTKTKLNIHPFALMDGTMKDYLDLDVHESFDKAKKLIDEVKNVNGTFILLWHNETLSGEKRWEGWITLYRKILDYALK
;
A
#
# COMPACT_ATOMS: atom_id res chain seq x y z
N LYS A 1 22.27 -20.92 20.71
CA LYS A 1 21.11 -20.24 21.33
C LYS A 1 20.81 -18.99 20.51
N ILE A 2 19.56 -18.81 20.06
CA ILE A 2 19.16 -17.57 19.40
C ILE A 2 19.19 -16.49 20.49
N MET A 3 20.00 -15.44 20.28
CA MET A 3 20.06 -14.32 21.21
C MET A 3 18.75 -13.53 21.17
N GLU A 4 18.23 -13.17 22.34
CA GLU A 4 16.99 -12.46 22.53
C GLU A 4 17.28 -11.11 23.18
N LEU A 5 16.70 -10.03 22.66
CA LEU A 5 16.85 -8.68 23.21
C LEU A 5 15.86 -8.47 24.37
N LEU A 6 16.35 -8.23 25.57
CA LEU A 6 15.50 -7.89 26.70
C LEU A 6 15.18 -6.39 26.68
N ILE A 7 13.90 -6.05 26.69
CA ILE A 7 13.43 -4.67 26.60
C ILE A 7 12.74 -4.27 27.90
N PHE A 8 13.28 -3.25 28.56
CA PHE A 8 12.61 -2.66 29.71
C PHE A 8 11.73 -1.51 29.29
N VAL A 9 10.48 -1.55 29.75
CA VAL A 9 9.47 -0.49 29.62
C VAL A 9 8.73 -0.33 30.95
N SER A 10 8.28 0.87 31.30
CA SER A 10 7.48 1.10 32.51
C SER A 10 6.11 0.42 32.48
N LYS A 11 5.54 0.27 31.27
CA LYS A 11 4.23 -0.36 31.03
C LYS A 11 4.22 -0.96 29.63
N ILE A 12 3.70 -2.17 29.48
CA ILE A 12 3.50 -2.81 28.18
C ILE A 12 2.09 -2.45 27.69
N THR A 13 2.01 -1.80 26.53
CA THR A 13 0.76 -1.43 25.86
C THR A 13 0.63 -2.16 24.53
N ASN A 14 -0.57 -2.19 23.94
CA ASN A 14 -0.79 -2.76 22.61
C ASN A 14 0.01 -2.00 21.54
N ARG A 15 0.13 -0.67 21.66
CA ARG A 15 0.92 0.17 20.75
C ARG A 15 2.41 -0.17 20.82
N ILE A 16 2.97 -0.30 22.03
CA ILE A 16 4.36 -0.73 22.23
C ILE A 16 4.57 -2.12 21.63
N PHE A 17 3.72 -3.08 21.98
CA PHE A 17 3.87 -4.45 21.46
C PHE A 17 3.84 -4.47 19.93
N TYR A 18 2.87 -3.79 19.34
CA TYR A 18 2.71 -3.73 17.88
C TYR A 18 3.93 -3.17 17.16
N ILE A 19 4.41 -1.98 17.56
CA ILE A 19 5.48 -1.32 16.82
C ILE A 19 6.85 -1.97 17.05
N PHE A 20 7.10 -2.50 18.25
CA PHE A 20 8.32 -3.24 18.53
C PHE A 20 8.33 -4.58 17.76
N GLU A 21 7.20 -5.30 17.70
CA GLU A 21 7.07 -6.51 16.90
C GLU A 21 7.35 -6.20 15.41
N LEU A 22 6.75 -5.16 14.85
CA LEU A 22 6.95 -4.76 13.48
C LEU A 22 8.43 -4.44 13.17
N ILE A 23 9.07 -3.60 13.98
CA ILE A 23 10.43 -3.14 13.72
C ILE A 23 11.45 -4.23 14.06
N LEU A 24 11.39 -4.78 15.26
CA LEU A 24 12.43 -5.70 15.70
C LEU A 24 12.26 -7.10 15.10
N LYS A 25 11.06 -7.68 15.15
CA LYS A 25 10.84 -9.05 14.73
C LYS A 25 10.59 -9.16 13.22
N ASP A 26 9.63 -8.40 12.70
CA ASP A 26 9.19 -8.57 11.32
C ASP A 26 10.21 -7.95 10.34
N GLU A 27 10.70 -6.76 10.62
CA GLU A 27 11.67 -6.06 9.78
C GLU A 27 13.10 -6.56 10.00
N LEU A 28 13.59 -6.57 11.25
CA LEU A 28 14.98 -6.89 11.58
C LEU A 28 15.25 -8.37 11.92
N GLY A 29 14.21 -9.16 12.22
CA GLY A 29 14.36 -10.57 12.60
C GLY A 29 14.93 -10.79 14.01
N ILE A 30 14.89 -9.75 14.87
CA ILE A 30 15.38 -9.80 16.25
C ILE A 30 14.28 -10.32 17.16
N ASN A 31 14.53 -11.43 17.83
CA ASN A 31 13.64 -11.88 18.89
C ASN A 31 13.83 -11.02 20.14
N PHE A 32 12.74 -10.70 20.83
CA PHE A 32 12.77 -9.86 22.01
C PHE A 32 11.75 -10.30 23.07
N LYS A 33 11.98 -9.85 24.29
CA LYS A 33 11.04 -9.96 25.41
C LYS A 33 10.94 -8.65 26.14
N PHE A 34 9.74 -8.32 26.61
CA PHE A 34 9.53 -7.19 27.50
C PHE A 34 9.68 -7.58 28.97
N THR A 35 10.15 -6.63 29.76
CA THR A 35 10.08 -6.67 31.21
C THR A 35 9.71 -5.29 31.76
N THR A 36 8.93 -5.27 32.84
CA THR A 36 8.64 -4.08 33.66
C THR A 36 9.40 -4.12 34.98
N ASP A 37 10.21 -5.16 35.20
CA ASP A 37 11.05 -5.34 36.36
C ASP A 37 12.44 -4.73 36.12
N LYS A 38 12.74 -3.65 36.82
CA LYS A 38 13.97 -2.89 36.67
C LYS A 38 15.20 -3.71 37.14
N ASP A 39 15.09 -4.45 38.25
CA ASP A 39 16.20 -5.21 38.78
C ASP A 39 16.56 -6.38 37.87
N LYS A 40 15.56 -7.06 37.35
CA LYS A 40 15.74 -8.10 36.33
C LYS A 40 16.40 -7.55 35.06
N PHE A 41 16.03 -6.35 34.64
CA PHE A 41 16.64 -5.70 33.46
C PHE A 41 18.10 -5.31 33.76
N LEU A 42 18.40 -4.69 34.91
CA LEU A 42 19.75 -4.25 35.24
C LEU A 42 20.70 -5.42 35.41
N SER A 43 20.27 -6.52 36.04
CA SER A 43 21.06 -7.74 36.24
C SER A 43 21.23 -8.61 35.00
N HIS A 44 20.52 -8.28 33.89
CA HIS A 44 20.63 -9.05 32.66
C HIS A 44 21.96 -8.78 31.94
N GLU A 45 22.77 -9.81 31.73
CA GLU A 45 24.07 -9.72 31.07
C GLU A 45 24.01 -9.76 29.53
N GLY A 46 22.89 -10.21 28.97
CA GLY A 46 22.66 -10.30 27.53
C GLY A 46 22.27 -8.97 26.85
N PRO A 47 21.92 -9.02 25.56
CA PRO A 47 21.44 -7.85 24.83
C PRO A 47 20.23 -7.23 25.51
N LYS A 48 20.28 -5.91 25.75
CA LYS A 48 19.20 -5.19 26.43
C LYS A 48 19.01 -3.77 25.91
N LEU A 49 17.75 -3.33 25.89
CA LEU A 49 17.31 -2.01 25.47
C LEU A 49 16.33 -1.45 26.50
N HIS A 50 16.60 -0.26 27.00
CA HIS A 50 15.64 0.52 27.78
C HIS A 50 14.89 1.50 26.88
N TYR A 51 13.56 1.45 26.91
CA TYR A 51 12.67 2.41 26.25
C TYR A 51 11.84 3.13 27.33
N GLY A 52 12.07 4.42 27.51
CA GLY A 52 11.44 5.21 28.55
C GLY A 52 11.85 6.69 28.49
N ASP A 53 11.19 7.52 29.28
CA ASP A 53 11.35 8.99 29.30
C ASP A 53 12.73 9.45 29.85
N HIS A 54 13.32 8.68 30.77
CA HIS A 54 14.62 8.96 31.36
C HIS A 54 15.52 7.73 31.35
N PRO A 55 16.85 7.91 31.20
CA PRO A 55 17.78 6.78 31.26
C PRO A 55 17.85 6.21 32.69
N LEU A 56 17.93 4.89 32.78
CA LEU A 56 18.18 4.24 34.07
C LEU A 56 19.65 4.43 34.49
N GLU A 57 19.87 4.69 35.77
CA GLU A 57 21.20 4.61 36.36
C GLU A 57 21.74 3.17 36.26
N ASN A 58 23.04 3.04 36.02
CA ASN A 58 23.73 1.75 35.85
C ASN A 58 23.22 0.90 34.69
N ASN A 59 22.55 1.50 33.66
CA ASN A 59 22.21 0.80 32.43
C ASN A 59 23.41 0.79 31.50
N GLU A 60 24.02 -0.36 31.29
CA GLU A 60 25.09 -0.60 30.32
C GLU A 60 24.55 -0.99 28.92
N GLY A 61 23.23 -1.20 28.82
CA GLY A 61 22.53 -1.53 27.56
C GLY A 61 22.27 -0.31 26.70
N LEU A 62 21.48 -0.54 25.65
CA LEU A 62 20.97 0.53 24.79
C LEU A 62 19.88 1.32 25.50
N TYR A 63 19.72 2.60 25.13
CA TYR A 63 18.66 3.45 25.63
C TYR A 63 18.05 4.27 24.52
N GLN A 64 16.73 4.26 24.41
CA GLN A 64 15.95 5.12 23.55
C GLN A 64 14.97 5.93 24.38
N GLN A 65 15.08 7.24 24.29
CA GLN A 65 14.12 8.13 24.96
C GLN A 65 12.76 8.04 24.27
N SER A 66 11.71 7.86 25.07
CA SER A 66 10.33 7.80 24.62
C SER A 66 9.61 9.14 24.76
N VAL A 67 8.59 9.36 23.91
CA VAL A 67 7.47 10.26 24.17
C VAL A 67 6.26 9.47 24.65
N ASN A 68 5.16 10.16 25.02
CA ASN A 68 4.02 9.49 25.66
C ASN A 68 3.13 8.68 24.71
N LEU A 69 3.18 8.91 23.39
CA LEU A 69 2.25 8.39 22.40
C LEU A 69 1.97 6.88 22.51
N LEU A 70 3.00 6.07 22.78
CA LEU A 70 2.87 4.63 22.88
C LEU A 70 2.34 4.16 24.24
N PHE A 71 2.37 5.02 25.26
CA PHE A 71 1.86 4.73 26.62
C PHE A 71 0.40 5.15 26.79
N GLU A 72 -0.11 5.92 25.84
CA GLU A 72 -1.50 6.40 25.79
C GLU A 72 -2.39 5.39 25.06
N ARG A 73 -3.70 5.57 25.23
CA ARG A 73 -4.71 4.79 24.54
C ARG A 73 -5.64 5.66 23.70
N ASP A 74 -5.88 6.88 24.17
CA ASP A 74 -6.77 7.83 23.52
C ASP A 74 -6.16 8.36 22.21
N ILE A 75 -7.02 8.80 21.30
CA ILE A 75 -6.64 9.45 20.06
C ILE A 75 -6.76 10.96 20.30
N THR A 76 -5.63 11.59 20.58
CA THR A 76 -5.53 13.04 20.79
C THR A 76 -4.48 13.60 19.85
N ASP A 77 -4.51 14.91 19.57
CA ASP A 77 -3.45 15.55 18.80
C ASP A 77 -2.14 15.56 19.62
N PRO A 78 -1.11 14.79 19.21
CA PRO A 78 0.14 14.71 19.96
C PRO A 78 1.06 15.90 19.71
N ASN A 79 0.60 16.98 19.04
CA ASN A 79 1.39 18.16 18.70
C ASN A 79 2.74 17.80 18.04
N VAL A 80 2.66 17.12 16.89
CA VAL A 80 3.84 16.57 16.19
C VAL A 80 4.82 17.66 15.82
N LYS A 81 6.06 17.56 16.29
CA LYS A 81 7.16 18.44 15.95
C LYS A 81 8.12 17.72 15.02
N ILE A 82 8.54 18.42 13.96
CA ILE A 82 9.55 17.94 13.00
C ILE A 82 10.94 18.32 13.52
N CYS A 83 11.89 17.42 13.40
CA CYS A 83 13.30 17.65 13.68
C CYS A 83 14.18 17.13 12.56
N LYS A 84 15.44 17.56 12.56
CA LYS A 84 16.46 17.05 11.64
C LYS A 84 17.00 15.72 12.18
N HIS A 85 17.18 14.74 11.30
CA HIS A 85 17.88 13.49 11.58
C HIS A 85 18.77 13.14 10.38
N ASN A 86 20.10 13.19 10.59
CA ASN A 86 21.08 13.02 9.52
C ASN A 86 20.79 13.97 8.33
N ASP A 87 20.71 13.44 7.11
CA ASP A 87 20.31 14.17 5.89
C ASP A 87 18.79 14.16 5.63
N SER A 88 18.00 13.73 6.62
CA SER A 88 16.55 13.62 6.54
C SER A 88 15.84 14.36 7.67
N LYS A 89 14.54 14.18 7.76
CA LYS A 89 13.69 14.70 8.83
C LYS A 89 13.01 13.55 9.56
N ALA A 90 12.68 13.79 10.82
CA ALA A 90 11.93 12.88 11.68
C ALA A 90 10.91 13.65 12.52
N ILE A 91 10.10 12.94 13.28
CA ILE A 91 9.11 13.53 14.21
C ILE A 91 9.33 13.03 15.62
N PHE A 92 8.75 13.74 16.62
CA PHE A 92 8.90 13.45 18.05
C PHE A 92 10.35 13.59 18.54
N PRO A 93 10.95 14.81 18.44
CA PRO A 93 12.29 15.05 18.93
C PRO A 93 12.44 14.72 20.41
N VAL A 94 13.57 14.14 20.78
CA VAL A 94 14.00 13.87 22.14
C VAL A 94 15.38 14.49 22.37
N PHE A 95 15.71 14.83 23.60
CA PHE A 95 16.85 15.68 23.89
C PHE A 95 17.90 15.05 24.80
N ASN A 96 17.72 13.81 25.22
CA ASN A 96 18.70 13.14 26.06
C ASN A 96 19.85 12.61 25.19
N GLU A 97 21.07 13.05 25.47
CA GLU A 97 22.28 12.68 24.72
C GLU A 97 22.60 11.17 24.74
N LYS A 98 22.08 10.43 25.72
CA LYS A 98 22.23 8.97 25.80
C LYS A 98 21.24 8.22 24.91
N SER A 99 20.24 8.89 24.35
CA SER A 99 19.25 8.29 23.46
C SER A 99 19.89 7.85 22.14
N LEU A 100 19.51 6.67 21.63
CA LEU A 100 20.02 6.14 20.36
C LEU A 100 19.75 7.08 19.19
N PHE A 101 18.56 7.65 19.15
CA PHE A 101 18.15 8.64 18.15
C PHE A 101 17.78 9.96 18.82
N CYS A 102 17.93 11.06 18.10
CA CYS A 102 17.47 12.38 18.52
C CYS A 102 15.95 12.57 18.40
N PHE A 103 15.21 11.50 18.11
CA PHE A 103 13.76 11.43 18.06
C PHE A 103 13.29 10.05 18.55
N ASP A 104 12.03 9.94 18.94
CA ASP A 104 11.46 8.65 19.34
C ASP A 104 11.08 7.85 18.10
N ILE A 105 11.98 6.97 17.67
CA ILE A 105 11.83 6.14 16.47
C ILE A 105 10.58 5.25 16.52
N PHE A 106 10.22 4.72 17.69
CA PHE A 106 9.06 3.83 17.84
C PHE A 106 7.74 4.60 17.77
N SER A 107 7.65 5.73 18.47
CA SER A 107 6.47 6.60 18.39
C SER A 107 6.32 7.22 16.99
N ALA A 108 7.41 7.61 16.35
CA ALA A 108 7.41 8.15 14.99
C ALA A 108 6.91 7.12 13.98
N SER A 109 7.45 5.90 14.06
CA SER A 109 7.04 4.79 13.19
C SER A 109 5.58 4.40 13.42
N PHE A 110 5.14 4.33 14.67
CA PHE A 110 3.74 4.02 15.01
C PHE A 110 2.78 5.08 14.47
N TYR A 111 3.08 6.36 14.67
CA TYR A 111 2.25 7.47 14.18
C TYR A 111 2.03 7.40 12.66
N ILE A 112 3.11 7.12 11.92
CA ILE A 112 3.08 7.06 10.46
C ILE A 112 2.34 5.80 9.98
N ILE A 113 2.67 4.61 10.51
CA ILE A 113 2.14 3.34 9.99
C ILE A 113 0.70 3.09 10.39
N SER A 114 0.29 3.52 11.60
CA SER A 114 -1.10 3.45 12.02
C SER A 114 -1.99 4.46 11.32
N ARG A 115 -1.40 5.36 10.54
CA ARG A 115 -2.10 6.50 9.91
C ARG A 115 -2.81 7.37 10.95
N TYR A 116 -2.14 7.61 12.08
CA TYR A 116 -2.70 8.35 13.20
C TYR A 116 -3.32 9.68 12.77
N GLU A 117 -2.68 10.40 11.85
CA GLU A 117 -3.15 11.68 11.29
C GLU A 117 -4.51 11.58 10.58
N GLU A 118 -4.89 10.41 10.06
CA GLU A 118 -6.19 10.20 9.41
C GLU A 118 -7.36 10.00 10.39
N TYR A 119 -7.06 9.84 11.69
CA TYR A 119 -8.06 9.83 12.76
C TYR A 119 -8.26 11.22 13.39
N LEU A 120 -7.36 12.16 13.13
CA LEU A 120 -7.48 13.55 13.55
C LEU A 120 -8.32 14.35 12.53
N PRO A 121 -8.86 15.52 12.90
CA PRO A 121 -9.57 16.37 11.97
C PRO A 121 -8.72 16.70 10.73
N HIS A 122 -9.21 16.38 9.54
CA HIS A 122 -8.56 16.64 8.26
C HIS A 122 -9.57 16.93 7.17
N VAL A 123 -9.11 17.47 6.03
CA VAL A 123 -9.92 17.75 4.86
C VAL A 123 -9.74 16.64 3.84
N CYS A 124 -10.85 16.11 3.32
CA CYS A 124 -10.83 15.16 2.22
C CYS A 124 -10.98 15.86 0.87
N ASP A 125 -10.54 15.18 -0.19
CA ASP A 125 -10.83 15.60 -1.56
C ASP A 125 -12.32 15.35 -1.92
N HIS A 126 -12.73 15.71 -3.15
CA HIS A 126 -14.09 15.53 -3.64
C HIS A 126 -14.53 14.05 -3.77
N TYR A 127 -13.60 13.10 -3.64
CA TYR A 127 -13.89 11.67 -3.57
C TYR A 127 -13.86 11.11 -2.15
N ASN A 128 -13.79 11.97 -1.12
CA ASN A 128 -13.63 11.59 0.29
C ASN A 128 -12.33 10.80 0.56
N ARG A 129 -11.21 11.22 -0.04
CA ARG A 129 -9.89 10.65 0.22
C ARG A 129 -9.04 11.63 1.02
N PHE A 130 -8.26 11.12 1.96
CA PHE A 130 -7.24 11.90 2.67
C PHE A 130 -6.23 12.48 1.67
N GLN A 131 -5.92 13.77 1.79
CA GLN A 131 -5.03 14.46 0.87
C GLN A 131 -3.57 14.28 1.26
N PRO A 132 -2.66 13.94 0.30
CA PRO A 132 -1.25 13.73 0.61
C PRO A 132 -0.58 14.96 1.21
N GLN A 133 -1.02 16.18 0.86
CA GLN A 133 -0.47 17.45 1.37
C GLN A 133 -0.70 17.64 2.89
N ASP A 134 -1.71 16.97 3.45
CA ASP A 134 -1.98 17.01 4.89
C ASP A 134 -1.10 16.02 5.66
N SER A 135 -0.51 15.05 4.97
CA SER A 135 0.36 14.06 5.58
C SER A 135 1.64 14.67 6.14
N ILE A 136 2.04 14.18 7.32
CA ILE A 136 3.32 14.53 7.92
C ILE A 136 4.51 14.15 7.02
N LEU A 137 4.41 13.06 6.28
CA LEU A 137 5.45 12.64 5.34
C LEU A 137 5.63 13.65 4.20
N TYR A 138 4.54 14.23 3.69
CA TYR A 138 4.59 15.29 2.69
C TYR A 138 5.22 16.55 3.27
N LYS A 139 4.80 16.99 4.46
CA LYS A 139 5.35 18.17 5.16
C LYS A 139 6.84 18.03 5.47
N MET A 140 7.31 16.81 5.66
CA MET A 140 8.72 16.49 5.84
C MET A 140 9.51 16.38 4.53
N ASP A 141 8.86 16.37 3.37
CA ASP A 141 9.47 16.02 2.07
C ASP A 141 10.03 14.57 2.04
N MET A 142 9.35 13.67 2.73
CA MET A 142 9.76 12.25 2.87
C MET A 142 8.74 11.25 2.29
N ILE A 143 7.71 11.74 1.59
CA ILE A 143 6.63 10.89 1.09
C ILE A 143 7.10 9.84 0.06
N GLU A 144 8.19 10.12 -0.67
CA GLU A 144 8.79 9.21 -1.64
C GLU A 144 9.85 8.25 -1.02
N LYS A 145 9.96 8.21 0.31
CA LYS A 145 10.89 7.35 1.03
C LYS A 145 10.17 6.35 1.94
N PRO A 146 10.55 5.08 1.95
CA PRO A 146 10.05 4.10 2.93
C PRO A 146 10.75 4.34 4.28
N ILE A 147 10.41 5.44 4.93
CA ILE A 147 11.18 6.01 6.04
C ILE A 147 11.29 5.08 7.24
N ILE A 148 10.25 4.28 7.51
CA ILE A 148 10.25 3.32 8.62
C ILE A 148 11.26 2.20 8.37
N ASN A 149 11.35 1.70 7.13
CA ASN A 149 12.37 0.69 6.78
C ASN A 149 13.78 1.28 6.91
N ILE A 150 13.98 2.55 6.52
CA ILE A 150 15.26 3.25 6.65
C ILE A 150 15.66 3.36 8.11
N TRP A 151 14.77 3.84 8.97
CA TRP A 151 15.02 3.95 10.42
C TRP A 151 15.24 2.59 11.08
N ALA A 152 14.46 1.58 10.70
CA ALA A 152 14.64 0.22 11.21
C ALA A 152 16.02 -0.34 10.84
N LYS A 153 16.49 -0.11 9.61
CA LYS A 153 17.84 -0.51 9.18
C LYS A 153 18.92 0.16 10.02
N GLU A 154 18.82 1.48 10.26
CA GLU A 154 19.75 2.23 11.13
C GLU A 154 19.74 1.65 12.56
N LEU A 155 18.56 1.39 13.13
CA LEU A 155 18.44 0.75 14.45
C LEU A 155 19.10 -0.63 14.47
N GLY A 156 18.89 -1.43 13.44
CA GLY A 156 19.52 -2.75 13.29
C GLY A 156 21.05 -2.68 13.31
N GLU A 157 21.62 -1.71 12.61
CA GLU A 157 23.08 -1.47 12.57
C GLU A 157 23.61 -1.07 13.92
N ILE A 158 22.92 -0.20 14.66
CA ILE A 158 23.27 0.20 16.03
C ILE A 158 23.22 -0.99 16.99
N ILE A 159 22.13 -1.78 16.96
CA ILE A 159 21.98 -2.98 17.80
C ILE A 159 23.10 -3.98 17.51
N LYS A 160 23.39 -4.25 16.25
CA LYS A 160 24.44 -5.18 15.85
C LYS A 160 25.84 -4.69 16.20
N SER A 161 26.10 -3.38 16.15
CA SER A 161 27.36 -2.79 16.58
C SER A 161 27.61 -3.01 18.08
N LYS A 162 26.57 -2.87 18.92
CA LYS A 162 26.66 -3.11 20.37
C LYS A 162 26.66 -4.60 20.72
N TYR A 163 25.91 -5.41 19.97
CA TYR A 163 25.71 -6.84 20.20
C TYR A 163 26.00 -7.65 18.90
N PRO A 164 27.26 -7.90 18.57
CA PRO A 164 27.68 -8.50 17.28
C PRO A 164 27.09 -9.89 17.01
N ASP A 165 26.73 -10.62 18.05
CA ASP A 165 26.16 -11.97 17.93
C ASP A 165 24.67 -11.98 17.53
N ILE A 166 23.99 -10.84 17.59
CA ILE A 166 22.62 -10.70 17.09
C ILE A 166 22.66 -10.82 15.57
N GLN A 167 21.84 -11.75 15.04
CA GLN A 167 21.69 -11.94 13.60
C GLN A 167 20.50 -11.15 13.07
N LEU A 168 20.76 -10.28 12.11
CA LEU A 168 19.70 -9.56 11.40
C LEU A 168 19.13 -10.40 10.25
N LYS A 169 17.83 -10.27 10.02
CA LYS A 169 17.14 -10.92 8.90
C LYS A 169 17.71 -10.45 7.55
N LYS A 170 18.07 -11.39 6.70
CA LYS A 170 18.43 -11.09 5.32
C LYS A 170 17.15 -10.99 4.50
N LYS A 171 16.82 -9.79 4.08
CA LYS A 171 15.71 -9.51 3.16
C LYS A 171 16.24 -9.39 1.73
N SER A 172 15.36 -9.61 0.77
CA SER A 172 15.63 -9.32 -0.65
C SER A 172 14.48 -8.47 -1.20
N PHE A 173 14.81 -7.60 -2.13
CA PHE A 173 13.82 -6.81 -2.86
C PHE A 173 12.78 -7.71 -3.53
N LYS A 174 11.52 -7.30 -3.47
CA LYS A 174 10.40 -7.96 -4.16
C LYS A 174 9.67 -6.95 -5.03
N PHE A 175 9.23 -7.41 -6.18
CA PHE A 175 8.40 -6.64 -7.10
C PHE A 175 7.07 -7.36 -7.35
N ILE A 176 5.95 -6.65 -7.16
CA ILE A 176 4.61 -7.19 -7.35
C ILE A 176 3.84 -6.23 -8.28
N PRO A 177 3.66 -6.58 -9.56
CA PRO A 177 2.74 -5.84 -10.42
C PRO A 177 1.30 -6.19 -10.07
N THR A 178 0.42 -5.21 -10.09
CA THR A 178 -1.01 -5.39 -9.84
C THR A 178 -1.82 -4.66 -10.89
N TYR A 179 -2.96 -5.24 -11.27
CA TYR A 179 -3.85 -4.67 -12.28
C TYR A 179 -5.25 -4.45 -11.72
N ASP A 180 -5.76 -3.24 -11.89
CA ASP A 180 -7.15 -2.92 -11.62
C ASP A 180 -7.94 -2.99 -12.93
N ILE A 181 -9.01 -3.79 -12.92
CA ILE A 181 -9.85 -4.01 -14.09
C ILE A 181 -11.18 -3.29 -13.87
N ASP A 182 -11.15 -1.99 -14.15
CA ASP A 182 -12.33 -1.12 -14.06
C ASP A 182 -13.30 -1.35 -15.20
N ALA A 183 -12.75 -1.61 -16.39
CA ALA A 183 -13.52 -1.97 -17.59
C ALA A 183 -12.70 -2.92 -18.45
N ALA A 184 -13.12 -4.16 -18.56
CA ALA A 184 -12.42 -5.17 -19.35
C ALA A 184 -12.31 -4.80 -20.84
N TRP A 185 -13.32 -4.11 -21.38
CA TRP A 185 -13.38 -3.70 -22.80
C TRP A 185 -13.85 -2.26 -22.96
N SER A 186 -13.31 -1.57 -23.96
CA SER A 186 -13.66 -0.20 -24.32
C SER A 186 -14.99 -0.12 -25.08
N TYR A 187 -15.26 -1.07 -25.97
CA TYR A 187 -16.42 -1.09 -26.88
C TYR A 187 -17.27 -2.34 -26.71
N ARG A 188 -16.66 -3.51 -26.53
CA ARG A 188 -17.33 -4.81 -26.44
C ARG A 188 -18.13 -4.96 -25.13
N ASN A 189 -19.17 -5.76 -25.18
CA ASN A 189 -19.90 -6.26 -24.00
C ASN A 189 -20.57 -5.17 -23.12
N LYS A 190 -20.74 -3.95 -23.63
CA LYS A 190 -21.38 -2.85 -22.89
C LYS A 190 -22.91 -2.87 -22.91
N GLY A 191 -23.50 -3.85 -23.62
CA GLY A 191 -24.93 -3.94 -23.83
C GLY A 191 -25.46 -2.99 -24.90
N PHE A 192 -26.65 -3.27 -25.39
CA PHE A 192 -27.26 -2.55 -26.55
C PHE A 192 -27.42 -1.05 -26.28
N PHE A 193 -28.01 -0.69 -25.14
CA PHE A 193 -28.30 0.72 -24.82
C PHE A 193 -27.04 1.58 -24.69
N ARG A 194 -26.01 1.08 -24.00
CA ARG A 194 -24.74 1.80 -23.84
C ARG A 194 -24.01 1.95 -25.17
N THR A 195 -24.03 0.91 -26.00
CA THR A 195 -23.37 0.90 -27.30
C THR A 195 -24.05 1.88 -28.26
N THR A 196 -25.39 1.88 -28.34
CA THR A 196 -26.15 2.80 -29.17
C THR A 196 -26.03 4.25 -28.75
N ALA A 197 -26.14 4.52 -27.45
CA ALA A 197 -25.94 5.87 -26.87
C ALA A 197 -24.54 6.41 -27.19
N ALA A 198 -23.50 5.58 -27.05
CA ALA A 198 -22.14 5.97 -27.37
C ALA A 198 -21.97 6.22 -28.87
N PHE A 199 -22.60 5.42 -29.73
CA PHE A 199 -22.58 5.62 -31.20
C PHE A 199 -23.24 6.94 -31.57
N PHE A 200 -24.43 7.26 -31.05
CA PHE A 200 -25.10 8.56 -31.27
C PHE A 200 -24.26 9.73 -30.79
N ARG A 201 -23.63 9.62 -29.61
CA ARG A 201 -22.70 10.65 -29.10
C ARG A 201 -21.54 10.90 -30.05
N ASP A 202 -20.95 9.83 -30.61
CA ASP A 202 -19.80 9.94 -31.49
C ASP A 202 -20.24 10.54 -32.87
N ILE A 203 -21.45 10.27 -33.32
CA ILE A 203 -22.07 10.94 -34.51
C ILE A 203 -22.27 12.43 -34.23
N LEU A 204 -22.85 12.80 -33.09
CA LEU A 204 -23.08 14.20 -32.70
C LEU A 204 -21.77 14.99 -32.61
N LYS A 205 -20.68 14.34 -32.20
CA LYS A 205 -19.33 14.93 -32.13
C LYS A 205 -18.62 14.93 -33.51
N LEU A 206 -19.23 14.36 -34.55
CA LEU A 206 -18.66 14.19 -35.88
C LEU A 206 -17.29 13.44 -35.86
N ASP A 207 -17.07 12.60 -34.87
CA ASP A 207 -15.83 11.84 -34.71
C ASP A 207 -15.84 10.58 -35.58
N LYS A 208 -15.55 10.79 -36.89
CA LYS A 208 -15.50 9.71 -37.88
C LYS A 208 -14.49 8.61 -37.54
N LYS A 209 -13.38 8.97 -36.85
CA LYS A 209 -12.35 8.00 -36.48
C LYS A 209 -12.87 7.08 -35.38
N GLU A 210 -13.53 7.65 -34.35
CA GLU A 210 -14.12 6.89 -33.26
C GLU A 210 -15.29 6.00 -33.73
N ILE A 211 -16.15 6.51 -34.62
CA ILE A 211 -17.25 5.74 -35.21
C ILE A 211 -16.70 4.52 -35.96
N LYS A 212 -15.70 4.74 -36.85
CA LYS A 212 -15.08 3.64 -37.59
C LYS A 212 -14.43 2.62 -36.65
N ARG A 213 -13.70 3.08 -35.66
CA ARG A 213 -13.01 2.22 -34.70
C ARG A 213 -14.00 1.34 -33.93
N ARG A 214 -15.06 1.95 -33.36
CA ARG A 214 -16.14 1.21 -32.69
C ARG A 214 -16.75 0.15 -33.63
N PHE A 215 -17.03 0.51 -34.89
CA PHE A 215 -17.55 -0.44 -35.85
C PHE A 215 -16.56 -1.58 -36.13
N ASP A 216 -15.28 -1.26 -36.36
CA ASP A 216 -14.25 -2.27 -36.62
C ASP A 216 -14.09 -3.25 -35.43
N VAL A 217 -14.15 -2.76 -34.18
CA VAL A 217 -14.08 -3.62 -32.97
C VAL A 217 -15.35 -4.46 -32.81
N LEU A 218 -16.54 -3.86 -32.95
CA LEU A 218 -17.81 -4.58 -32.78
C LEU A 218 -18.06 -5.62 -33.91
N THR A 219 -17.42 -5.46 -35.07
CA THR A 219 -17.46 -6.43 -36.18
C THR A 219 -16.24 -7.39 -36.16
N ASN A 220 -15.47 -7.41 -35.11
CA ASN A 220 -14.26 -8.25 -34.94
C ASN A 220 -13.17 -8.04 -36.03
N LYS A 221 -13.15 -6.87 -36.69
CA LYS A 221 -12.10 -6.49 -37.64
C LYS A 221 -10.83 -5.98 -36.90
N LYS A 222 -11.00 -5.52 -35.65
CA LYS A 222 -9.91 -5.08 -34.75
C LYS A 222 -10.17 -5.59 -33.36
N MET A 223 -9.10 -5.78 -32.61
CA MET A 223 -9.17 -6.07 -31.19
C MET A 223 -9.69 -4.85 -30.40
N ASP A 224 -10.39 -5.10 -29.30
CA ASP A 224 -10.76 -4.03 -28.36
C ASP A 224 -9.48 -3.47 -27.72
N PRO A 225 -9.28 -2.14 -27.67
CA PRO A 225 -8.04 -1.58 -27.17
C PRO A 225 -7.76 -1.89 -25.69
N PHE A 226 -8.78 -2.16 -24.87
CA PHE A 226 -8.61 -2.55 -23.48
C PHE A 226 -8.39 -4.05 -23.29
N ASP A 227 -8.53 -4.85 -24.34
CA ASP A 227 -8.28 -6.29 -24.35
C ASP A 227 -6.77 -6.55 -24.44
N THR A 228 -6.06 -6.26 -23.37
CA THR A 228 -4.60 -6.39 -23.24
C THR A 228 -4.20 -7.60 -22.40
N PHE A 229 -5.13 -8.49 -22.11
CA PHE A 229 -4.94 -9.59 -21.14
C PHE A 229 -3.95 -10.64 -21.62
N ASP A 230 -3.99 -11.00 -22.89
CA ASP A 230 -3.02 -11.94 -23.45
C ASP A 230 -1.59 -11.41 -23.35
N TYR A 231 -1.38 -10.13 -23.64
CA TYR A 231 -0.08 -9.47 -23.45
C TYR A 231 0.37 -9.50 -21.99
N GLN A 232 -0.52 -9.25 -21.04
CA GLN A 232 -0.21 -9.32 -19.60
C GLN A 232 0.20 -10.74 -19.19
N ILE A 233 -0.49 -11.76 -19.69
CA ILE A 233 -0.19 -13.18 -19.41
C ILE A 233 1.14 -13.60 -20.07
N GLU A 234 1.42 -13.14 -21.28
CA GLU A 234 2.71 -13.38 -21.95
C GLU A 234 3.87 -12.76 -21.16
N LEU A 235 3.74 -11.50 -20.71
CA LEU A 235 4.74 -10.85 -19.85
C LEU A 235 4.95 -11.61 -18.54
N GLN A 236 3.86 -12.08 -17.93
CA GLN A 236 3.94 -12.87 -16.72
C GLN A 236 4.77 -14.15 -16.90
N LYS A 237 4.55 -14.85 -18.02
CA LYS A 237 5.30 -16.06 -18.36
C LYS A 237 6.76 -15.77 -18.68
N GLU A 238 6.99 -14.75 -19.51
CA GLU A 238 8.34 -14.35 -19.94
C GLU A 238 9.21 -13.91 -18.75
N LEU A 239 8.69 -13.04 -17.92
CA LEU A 239 9.42 -12.43 -16.80
C LEU A 239 9.32 -13.25 -15.50
N LYS A 240 8.54 -14.34 -15.49
CA LYS A 240 8.29 -15.20 -14.31
C LYS A 240 7.79 -14.42 -13.10
N ILE A 241 6.93 -13.43 -13.35
CA ILE A 241 6.27 -12.63 -12.31
C ILE A 241 4.89 -13.18 -12.00
N LYS A 242 4.37 -12.85 -10.81
CA LYS A 242 3.02 -13.24 -10.38
C LYS A 242 2.22 -11.98 -10.04
N PRO A 243 1.46 -11.44 -11.01
CA PRO A 243 0.61 -10.28 -10.76
C PRO A 243 -0.61 -10.64 -9.91
N LEU A 244 -1.29 -9.58 -9.43
CA LEU A 244 -2.63 -9.68 -8.86
C LEU A 244 -3.59 -8.87 -9.72
N TYR A 245 -4.83 -9.37 -9.84
CA TYR A 245 -5.91 -8.68 -10.53
C TYR A 245 -7.01 -8.30 -9.55
N PHE A 246 -7.48 -7.06 -9.62
CA PHE A 246 -8.62 -6.58 -8.83
C PHE A 246 -9.78 -6.30 -9.79
N ILE A 247 -10.90 -7.00 -9.59
CA ILE A 247 -12.04 -7.00 -10.52
C ILE A 247 -13.18 -6.18 -9.95
N LEU A 248 -13.63 -5.18 -10.70
CA LEU A 248 -14.79 -4.37 -10.38
C LEU A 248 -16.09 -5.13 -10.74
N CYS A 249 -16.84 -5.54 -9.72
CA CYS A 249 -18.08 -6.31 -9.83
C CYS A 249 -19.33 -5.53 -9.43
N GLY A 250 -19.21 -4.21 -9.28
CA GLY A 250 -20.33 -3.31 -8.91
C GLY A 250 -21.36 -3.14 -10.02
N ASP A 251 -22.49 -2.53 -9.66
CA ASP A 251 -23.49 -2.15 -10.64
C ASP A 251 -23.05 -0.88 -11.39
N TYR A 252 -23.38 -0.83 -12.69
CA TYR A 252 -22.98 0.29 -13.53
C TYR A 252 -23.55 1.62 -13.06
N ASN A 253 -22.67 2.62 -12.93
CA ASN A 253 -23.04 4.00 -12.64
C ASN A 253 -22.03 4.99 -13.23
N THR A 254 -22.11 6.26 -12.84
CA THR A 254 -21.22 7.33 -13.37
C THR A 254 -19.74 7.06 -13.11
N ASN A 255 -19.41 6.51 -11.95
CA ASN A 255 -18.04 6.25 -11.53
C ASN A 255 -17.63 4.78 -11.74
N ASP A 256 -18.58 3.84 -11.72
CA ASP A 256 -18.36 2.42 -11.94
C ASP A 256 -18.81 2.04 -13.34
N LYS A 257 -17.87 2.03 -14.30
CA LYS A 257 -18.15 1.82 -15.74
C LYS A 257 -17.85 0.40 -16.23
N ASN A 258 -17.77 -0.53 -15.30
CA ASN A 258 -17.47 -1.93 -15.57
C ASN A 258 -18.49 -2.62 -16.49
N ILE A 259 -18.09 -3.79 -16.95
CA ILE A 259 -18.97 -4.75 -17.62
C ILE A 259 -19.80 -5.46 -16.54
N SER A 260 -21.06 -5.77 -16.85
CA SER A 260 -21.90 -6.51 -15.92
C SER A 260 -21.30 -7.89 -15.64
N ILE A 261 -21.23 -8.27 -14.36
CA ILE A 261 -20.75 -9.59 -13.94
C ILE A 261 -21.60 -10.74 -14.51
N LYS A 262 -22.84 -10.46 -14.98
CA LYS A 262 -23.70 -11.44 -15.63
C LYS A 262 -23.30 -11.73 -17.09
N ASN A 263 -22.38 -10.94 -17.67
CA ASN A 263 -21.86 -11.17 -19.00
C ASN A 263 -20.97 -12.42 -19.02
N LYS A 264 -21.28 -13.40 -19.87
CA LYS A 264 -20.57 -14.68 -19.93
C LYS A 264 -19.10 -14.53 -20.34
N GLU A 265 -18.80 -13.70 -21.35
CA GLU A 265 -17.43 -13.47 -21.79
C GLU A 265 -16.59 -12.83 -20.68
N PHE A 266 -17.20 -11.93 -19.88
CA PHE A 266 -16.52 -11.35 -18.74
C PHE A 266 -16.25 -12.38 -17.62
N GLN A 267 -17.20 -13.28 -17.37
CA GLN A 267 -16.98 -14.39 -16.44
C GLN A 267 -15.87 -15.34 -16.91
N GLU A 268 -15.84 -15.64 -18.21
CA GLU A 268 -14.77 -16.46 -18.82
C GLU A 268 -13.41 -15.78 -18.71
N LEU A 269 -13.34 -14.47 -18.96
CA LEU A 269 -12.11 -13.70 -18.73
C LEU A 269 -11.64 -13.75 -17.27
N ILE A 270 -12.55 -13.53 -16.31
CA ILE A 270 -12.22 -13.60 -14.89
C ILE A 270 -11.66 -14.98 -14.51
N LYS A 271 -12.28 -16.06 -14.98
CA LYS A 271 -11.80 -17.43 -14.76
C LYS A 271 -10.42 -17.62 -15.39
N HIS A 272 -10.25 -17.18 -16.61
CA HIS A 272 -8.97 -17.26 -17.33
C HIS A 272 -7.85 -16.52 -16.57
N LEU A 273 -8.08 -15.31 -16.11
CA LEU A 273 -7.12 -14.59 -15.26
C LEU A 273 -6.83 -15.35 -13.96
N GLY A 274 -7.85 -15.94 -13.36
CA GLY A 274 -7.75 -16.76 -12.15
C GLY A 274 -6.94 -18.05 -12.31
N ASP A 275 -6.74 -18.54 -13.52
CA ASP A 275 -5.88 -19.69 -13.82
C ASP A 275 -4.38 -19.31 -13.77
N TYR A 276 -4.03 -18.04 -13.98
CA TYR A 276 -2.65 -17.57 -14.04
C TYR A 276 -2.23 -16.74 -12.83
N ALA A 277 -3.18 -16.13 -12.11
CA ALA A 277 -2.87 -15.17 -11.05
C ALA A 277 -3.90 -15.19 -9.92
N LEU A 278 -3.57 -14.56 -8.80
CA LEU A 278 -4.55 -14.28 -7.76
C LEU A 278 -5.49 -13.16 -8.22
N VAL A 279 -6.78 -13.37 -7.96
CA VAL A 279 -7.83 -12.41 -8.28
C VAL A 279 -8.53 -11.97 -7.00
N GLY A 280 -8.62 -10.67 -6.80
CA GLY A 280 -9.28 -10.02 -5.68
C GLY A 280 -10.45 -9.16 -6.11
N ILE A 281 -11.20 -8.70 -5.14
CA ILE A 281 -12.31 -7.77 -5.35
C ILE A 281 -11.80 -6.33 -5.47
N HIS A 282 -12.38 -5.57 -6.39
CA HIS A 282 -12.27 -4.13 -6.49
C HIS A 282 -13.61 -3.51 -6.07
N PRO A 283 -13.86 -3.31 -4.74
CA PRO A 283 -15.14 -2.79 -4.29
C PRO A 283 -15.46 -1.47 -4.98
N SER A 284 -16.69 -1.35 -5.51
CA SER A 284 -17.11 -0.24 -6.36
C SER A 284 -17.07 1.12 -5.67
N PHE A 285 -17.10 2.20 -6.44
CA PHE A 285 -17.24 3.55 -5.90
C PHE A 285 -18.53 3.70 -5.08
N SER A 286 -19.61 3.08 -5.54
CA SER A 286 -20.92 3.12 -4.87
C SER A 286 -21.02 2.27 -3.61
N SER A 287 -20.10 1.31 -3.42
CA SER A 287 -20.06 0.45 -2.23
C SER A 287 -19.34 1.07 -1.03
N TYR A 288 -18.72 2.24 -1.20
CA TYR A 288 -17.95 2.92 -0.16
C TYR A 288 -18.71 3.02 1.17
N LEU A 289 -18.12 2.47 2.23
CA LEU A 289 -18.67 2.35 3.59
C LEU A 289 -20.03 1.61 3.68
N LYS A 290 -20.38 0.82 2.67
CA LYS A 290 -21.63 0.05 2.63
C LYS A 290 -21.32 -1.45 2.67
N LYS A 291 -21.22 -2.00 3.87
CA LYS A 291 -20.86 -3.41 4.11
C LYS A 291 -21.67 -4.40 3.26
N ASP A 292 -23.00 -4.23 3.20
CA ASP A 292 -23.86 -5.16 2.47
C ASP A 292 -23.62 -5.13 0.96
N VAL A 293 -23.28 -3.97 0.40
CA VAL A 293 -22.95 -3.84 -1.03
C VAL A 293 -21.61 -4.51 -1.32
N ILE A 294 -20.58 -4.25 -0.49
CA ILE A 294 -19.28 -4.91 -0.64
C ILE A 294 -19.44 -6.43 -0.52
N LYS A 295 -20.24 -6.91 0.44
CA LYS A 295 -20.52 -8.35 0.62
C LYS A 295 -21.14 -8.96 -0.62
N GLU A 296 -22.10 -8.29 -1.24
CA GLU A 296 -22.72 -8.76 -2.48
C GLU A 296 -21.73 -8.79 -3.65
N GLU A 297 -20.86 -7.78 -3.78
CA GLU A 297 -19.83 -7.75 -4.81
C GLU A 297 -18.79 -8.88 -4.62
N ILE A 298 -18.35 -9.14 -3.38
CA ILE A 298 -17.48 -10.28 -3.04
C ILE A 298 -18.15 -11.59 -3.43
N LYS A 299 -19.44 -11.77 -3.08
CA LYS A 299 -20.21 -12.95 -3.42
C LYS A 299 -20.27 -13.18 -4.93
N ARG A 300 -20.57 -12.14 -5.72
CA ARG A 300 -20.61 -12.20 -7.20
C ARG A 300 -19.28 -12.71 -7.78
N LEU A 301 -18.15 -12.20 -7.30
CA LEU A 301 -16.84 -12.64 -7.77
C LEU A 301 -16.51 -14.06 -7.30
N SER A 302 -16.83 -14.39 -6.06
CA SER A 302 -16.67 -15.72 -5.49
C SER A 302 -17.45 -16.79 -6.27
N GLU A 303 -18.69 -16.49 -6.67
CA GLU A 303 -19.52 -17.39 -7.48
C GLU A 303 -18.91 -17.62 -8.88
N VAL A 304 -18.34 -16.60 -9.52
CA VAL A 304 -17.67 -16.75 -10.81
C VAL A 304 -16.44 -17.62 -10.71
N LEU A 305 -15.60 -17.40 -9.70
CA LEU A 305 -14.33 -18.11 -9.51
C LEU A 305 -14.47 -19.44 -8.75
N ASN A 306 -15.65 -19.68 -8.17
CA ASN A 306 -15.93 -20.85 -7.30
C ASN A 306 -14.89 -21.02 -6.18
N ARG A 307 -14.49 -19.90 -5.55
CA ARG A 307 -13.56 -19.86 -4.41
C ARG A 307 -13.80 -18.63 -3.55
N GLU A 308 -13.29 -18.66 -2.32
CA GLU A 308 -13.29 -17.49 -1.43
C GLU A 308 -12.44 -16.35 -2.01
N ILE A 309 -12.89 -15.12 -1.78
CA ILE A 309 -12.20 -13.90 -2.13
C ILE A 309 -11.72 -13.24 -0.83
N THR A 310 -10.43 -13.21 -0.64
CA THR A 310 -9.79 -12.73 0.60
C THR A 310 -8.90 -11.52 0.39
N ILE A 311 -8.71 -11.06 -0.85
CA ILE A 311 -7.89 -9.90 -1.19
C ILE A 311 -8.72 -8.80 -1.82
N SER A 312 -8.42 -7.54 -1.49
CA SER A 312 -9.17 -6.37 -1.94
C SER A 312 -8.29 -5.18 -2.31
N ARG A 313 -8.83 -4.31 -3.16
CA ARG A 313 -8.38 -2.93 -3.41
C ARG A 313 -9.58 -2.06 -3.71
N GLN A 314 -9.78 -0.97 -2.99
CA GLN A 314 -10.92 -0.07 -3.16
C GLN A 314 -10.82 0.73 -4.47
N HIS A 315 -11.90 0.76 -5.25
CA HIS A 315 -12.00 1.62 -6.43
C HIS A 315 -11.86 3.09 -6.06
N PHE A 316 -11.15 3.88 -6.86
CA PHE A 316 -10.72 5.25 -6.55
C PHE A 316 -9.81 5.37 -5.32
N LEU A 317 -9.32 4.26 -4.76
CA LEU A 317 -8.46 4.24 -3.56
C LEU A 317 -9.09 4.92 -2.34
N ARG A 318 -10.42 4.80 -2.19
CA ARG A 318 -11.18 5.43 -1.12
C ARG A 318 -11.03 4.67 0.19
N LEU A 319 -10.46 5.31 1.18
CA LEU A 319 -10.32 4.79 2.54
C LEU A 319 -10.84 5.83 3.54
N CYS A 320 -11.58 5.35 4.53
CA CYS A 320 -11.94 6.06 5.75
C CYS A 320 -11.53 5.18 6.93
N LEU A 321 -10.50 5.57 7.65
CA LEU A 321 -9.98 4.79 8.76
C LEU A 321 -10.70 5.14 10.07
N PRO A 322 -11.02 4.15 10.91
CA PRO A 322 -10.79 2.70 10.71
C PRO A 322 -11.88 1.99 9.90
N THR A 323 -13.02 2.64 9.63
CA THR A 323 -14.27 2.03 9.16
C THR A 323 -14.10 1.14 7.93
N SER A 324 -13.33 1.60 6.93
CA SER A 324 -13.10 0.79 5.71
C SER A 324 -12.46 -0.55 6.03
N TYR A 325 -11.45 -0.57 6.88
CA TYR A 325 -10.72 -1.79 7.24
C TYR A 325 -11.47 -2.66 8.25
N GLN A 326 -12.28 -2.08 9.13
CA GLN A 326 -13.21 -2.82 9.98
C GLN A 326 -14.22 -3.60 9.12
N ILE A 327 -14.85 -2.94 8.13
CA ILE A 327 -15.78 -3.60 7.20
C ILE A 327 -15.09 -4.75 6.44
N LEU A 328 -13.89 -4.54 5.90
CA LEU A 328 -13.16 -5.58 5.19
C LEU A 328 -12.85 -6.77 6.10
N SER A 329 -12.40 -6.52 7.33
CA SER A 329 -12.13 -7.57 8.33
C SER A 329 -13.39 -8.37 8.69
N GLU A 330 -14.55 -7.71 8.81
CA GLU A 330 -15.84 -8.37 9.07
C GLU A 330 -16.36 -9.17 7.87
N LEU A 331 -15.82 -8.96 6.68
CA LEU A 331 -16.14 -9.68 5.44
C LEU A 331 -15.06 -10.70 5.07
N ASP A 332 -14.22 -11.10 6.04
CA ASP A 332 -13.18 -12.12 5.90
C ASP A 332 -12.10 -11.76 4.84
N ILE A 333 -11.93 -10.47 4.51
CA ILE A 333 -10.78 -10.01 3.74
C ILE A 333 -9.55 -10.04 4.65
N THR A 334 -8.52 -10.72 4.20
CA THR A 334 -7.27 -10.90 4.95
C THR A 334 -6.15 -9.97 4.48
N ASP A 335 -6.24 -9.48 3.25
CA ASP A 335 -5.18 -8.70 2.60
C ASP A 335 -5.78 -7.55 1.77
N ASP A 336 -5.38 -6.31 2.05
CA ASP A 336 -5.82 -5.12 1.33
C ASP A 336 -4.66 -4.39 0.65
N TYR A 337 -4.87 -3.96 -0.58
CA TYR A 337 -3.88 -3.32 -1.45
C TYR A 337 -4.23 -1.86 -1.77
N THR A 338 -5.07 -1.23 -0.95
CA THR A 338 -5.54 0.15 -1.19
C THR A 338 -4.57 1.21 -0.68
N MET A 339 -3.70 0.90 0.28
CA MET A 339 -2.85 1.86 0.97
C MET A 339 -1.85 2.53 0.03
N GLY A 340 -2.19 3.70 -0.44
CA GLY A 340 -1.44 4.57 -1.33
C GLY A 340 -2.23 5.84 -1.60
N TYR A 341 -1.68 6.72 -2.40
CA TYR A 341 -2.35 7.95 -2.84
C TYR A 341 -2.65 7.88 -4.33
N ALA A 342 -3.80 8.42 -4.75
CA ALA A 342 -4.12 8.56 -6.16
C ALA A 342 -3.37 9.74 -6.80
N SER A 343 -3.26 10.85 -6.09
CA SER A 343 -2.69 12.12 -6.60
C SER A 343 -1.19 12.30 -6.35
N GLN A 344 -0.55 11.35 -5.64
CA GLN A 344 0.86 11.43 -5.25
C GLN A 344 1.52 10.06 -5.33
N ALA A 345 2.71 10.00 -5.92
CA ALA A 345 3.57 8.82 -5.87
C ALA A 345 4.32 8.77 -4.53
N GLY A 346 4.56 7.58 -4.00
CA GLY A 346 5.29 7.38 -2.76
C GLY A 346 4.58 6.47 -1.74
N PHE A 347 4.99 6.55 -0.49
CA PHE A 347 4.63 5.61 0.57
C PHE A 347 3.67 6.25 1.58
N ARG A 348 2.35 6.04 1.43
CA ARG A 348 1.33 6.61 2.32
C ARG A 348 1.54 6.21 3.77
N ALA A 349 1.92 4.97 4.04
CA ALA A 349 2.24 4.46 5.38
C ALA A 349 3.73 4.56 5.74
N GLY A 350 4.57 5.21 4.93
CA GLY A 350 6.01 5.33 5.16
C GLY A 350 6.78 4.00 5.21
N TYR A 351 6.18 2.92 4.70
CA TYR A 351 6.69 1.56 4.79
C TYR A 351 6.50 0.81 3.46
N ALA A 352 7.52 0.06 3.07
CA ALA A 352 7.56 -0.67 1.80
C ALA A 352 7.55 -2.19 2.01
N ASP A 353 6.71 -2.67 2.91
CA ASP A 353 6.43 -4.09 3.13
C ASP A 353 5.00 -4.25 3.66
N THR A 354 4.56 -5.50 3.77
CA THR A 354 3.28 -5.84 4.36
C THR A 354 3.31 -5.65 5.86
N PHE A 355 2.22 -5.10 6.42
CA PHE A 355 2.05 -4.95 7.86
C PHE A 355 0.60 -5.20 8.27
N PRO A 356 0.35 -5.71 9.49
CA PRO A 356 -1.01 -5.86 10.01
C PRO A 356 -1.60 -4.49 10.35
N PHE A 357 -2.86 -4.27 10.01
CA PHE A 357 -3.56 -3.03 10.37
C PHE A 357 -3.70 -2.91 11.90
N PHE A 358 -3.35 -1.75 12.42
CA PHE A 358 -3.61 -1.38 13.82
C PHE A 358 -4.84 -0.47 13.88
N ASP A 359 -5.91 -0.95 14.48
CA ASP A 359 -7.14 -0.19 14.70
C ASP A 359 -6.96 0.69 15.94
N LEU A 360 -6.80 2.00 15.74
CA LEU A 360 -6.60 2.96 16.83
C LEU A 360 -7.85 3.15 17.71
N GLU A 361 -9.06 3.01 17.16
CA GLU A 361 -10.30 3.10 17.95
C GLU A 361 -10.37 1.97 18.98
N ASN A 362 -10.05 0.75 18.56
CA ASN A 362 -10.07 -0.44 19.40
C ASN A 362 -8.72 -0.68 20.09
N ASP A 363 -7.70 0.14 19.82
CA ASP A 363 -6.33 0.02 20.32
C ASP A 363 -5.78 -1.41 20.16
N THR A 364 -5.92 -1.99 18.96
CA THR A 364 -5.57 -3.38 18.73
C THR A 364 -5.01 -3.65 17.33
N LYS A 365 -4.05 -4.57 17.27
CA LYS A 365 -3.58 -5.17 16.03
C LYS A 365 -4.65 -6.12 15.47
N THR A 366 -5.02 -5.96 14.21
CA THR A 366 -5.98 -6.83 13.52
C THR A 366 -5.29 -7.94 12.73
N LYS A 367 -6.09 -8.81 12.12
CA LYS A 367 -5.60 -9.86 11.20
C LYS A 367 -5.52 -9.39 9.75
N LEU A 368 -6.03 -8.19 9.44
CA LEU A 368 -5.98 -7.62 8.10
C LEU A 368 -4.56 -7.15 7.79
N ASN A 369 -3.95 -7.72 6.77
CA ASN A 369 -2.65 -7.31 6.25
C ASN A 369 -2.83 -6.19 5.24
N ILE A 370 -2.03 -5.15 5.38
CA ILE A 370 -1.99 -4.01 4.47
C ILE A 370 -0.75 -4.14 3.58
N HIS A 371 -0.97 -4.02 2.28
CA HIS A 371 0.06 -4.08 1.25
C HIS A 371 0.13 -2.73 0.54
N PRO A 372 1.00 -1.80 1.00
CA PRO A 372 1.06 -0.47 0.40
C PRO A 372 1.66 -0.53 -0.99
N PHE A 373 1.03 0.18 -1.94
CA PHE A 373 1.61 0.40 -3.26
C PHE A 373 2.31 1.77 -3.31
N ALA A 374 3.31 1.92 -4.17
CA ALA A 374 4.12 3.14 -4.24
C ALA A 374 3.83 3.98 -5.49
N LEU A 375 3.30 3.38 -6.56
CA LEU A 375 3.13 4.05 -7.84
C LEU A 375 1.93 3.49 -8.61
N MET A 376 1.18 4.40 -9.24
CA MET A 376 0.06 4.10 -10.13
C MET A 376 0.24 4.83 -11.47
N ASP A 377 -0.16 4.19 -12.57
CA ASP A 377 -0.16 4.81 -13.90
C ASP A 377 -1.00 6.10 -13.94
N GLY A 378 -2.22 6.06 -13.40
CA GLY A 378 -3.09 7.23 -13.30
C GLY A 378 -2.48 8.37 -12.47
N THR A 379 -1.71 8.07 -11.44
CA THR A 379 -0.98 9.10 -10.67
C THR A 379 -0.02 9.88 -11.57
N MET A 380 0.78 9.16 -12.35
CA MET A 380 1.76 9.79 -13.23
C MET A 380 1.10 10.61 -14.33
N LYS A 381 0.05 10.04 -14.97
CA LYS A 381 -0.60 10.65 -16.12
C LYS A 381 -1.60 11.73 -15.79
N ASP A 382 -2.51 11.45 -14.84
CA ASP A 382 -3.69 12.29 -14.63
C ASP A 382 -3.52 13.35 -13.55
N TYR A 383 -2.66 13.07 -12.57
CA TYR A 383 -2.45 13.97 -11.43
C TYR A 383 -1.14 14.74 -11.51
N LEU A 384 -0.06 14.09 -11.95
CA LEU A 384 1.27 14.71 -12.03
C LEU A 384 1.59 15.21 -13.45
N ASP A 385 0.75 14.88 -14.45
CA ASP A 385 0.89 15.25 -15.88
C ASP A 385 2.28 14.95 -16.46
N LEU A 386 2.86 13.81 -16.04
CA LEU A 386 4.18 13.39 -16.49
C LEU A 386 4.12 12.78 -17.89
N ASP A 387 5.14 13.04 -18.69
CA ASP A 387 5.35 12.31 -19.91
C ASP A 387 5.94 10.90 -19.66
N VAL A 388 6.17 10.13 -20.73
CA VAL A 388 6.67 8.74 -20.65
C VAL A 388 8.08 8.70 -20.03
N HIS A 389 8.93 9.69 -20.33
CA HIS A 389 10.30 9.75 -19.83
C HIS A 389 10.32 10.13 -18.33
N GLU A 390 9.63 11.19 -17.98
CA GLU A 390 9.49 11.65 -16.59
C GLU A 390 8.84 10.58 -15.72
N SER A 391 7.85 9.85 -16.26
CA SER A 391 7.21 8.72 -15.58
C SER A 391 8.18 7.57 -15.31
N PHE A 392 9.08 7.28 -16.26
CA PHE A 392 10.12 6.26 -16.03
C PHE A 392 11.12 6.69 -14.96
N ASP A 393 11.56 7.95 -14.97
CA ASP A 393 12.48 8.49 -13.96
C ASP A 393 11.85 8.46 -12.56
N LYS A 394 10.54 8.79 -12.46
CA LYS A 394 9.78 8.69 -11.21
C LYS A 394 9.72 7.24 -10.71
N ALA A 395 9.38 6.29 -11.58
CA ALA A 395 9.34 4.88 -11.24
C ALA A 395 10.69 4.34 -10.78
N LYS A 396 11.76 4.68 -11.52
CA LYS A 396 13.14 4.30 -11.19
C LYS A 396 13.54 4.78 -9.80
N LYS A 397 13.31 6.06 -9.50
CA LYS A 397 13.61 6.63 -8.18
C LYS A 397 12.94 5.85 -7.05
N LEU A 398 11.64 5.58 -7.17
CA LEU A 398 10.90 4.85 -6.14
C LEU A 398 11.33 3.38 -6.01
N ILE A 399 11.65 2.72 -7.13
CA ILE A 399 12.18 1.35 -7.12
C ILE A 399 13.53 1.32 -6.39
N ASP A 400 14.42 2.28 -6.66
CA ASP A 400 15.73 2.37 -6.01
C ASP A 400 15.59 2.59 -4.50
N GLU A 401 14.66 3.44 -4.05
CA GLU A 401 14.38 3.62 -2.62
C GLU A 401 13.96 2.31 -1.94
N VAL A 402 13.12 1.51 -2.61
CA VAL A 402 12.71 0.20 -2.04
C VAL A 402 13.82 -0.85 -2.12
N LYS A 403 14.63 -0.85 -3.20
CA LYS A 403 15.81 -1.72 -3.31
C LYS A 403 16.83 -1.46 -2.19
N ASN A 404 17.04 -0.18 -1.82
CA ASN A 404 17.97 0.23 -0.76
C ASN A 404 17.61 -0.33 0.62
N VAL A 405 16.34 -0.65 0.84
CA VAL A 405 15.86 -1.28 2.08
C VAL A 405 15.46 -2.75 1.92
N ASN A 406 15.69 -3.33 0.74
CA ASN A 406 15.26 -4.70 0.41
C ASN A 406 13.77 -4.94 0.68
N GLY A 407 12.94 -3.94 0.43
CA GLY A 407 11.49 -3.98 0.64
C GLY A 407 10.72 -4.58 -0.53
N THR A 408 9.41 -4.41 -0.50
CA THR A 408 8.47 -4.84 -1.54
C THR A 408 7.93 -3.63 -2.29
N PHE A 409 8.17 -3.56 -3.60
CA PHE A 409 7.62 -2.55 -4.49
C PHE A 409 6.34 -3.07 -5.15
N ILE A 410 5.19 -2.49 -4.84
CA ILE A 410 3.92 -2.81 -5.47
C ILE A 410 3.58 -1.71 -6.47
N LEU A 411 3.35 -2.12 -7.72
CA LEU A 411 2.97 -1.27 -8.84
C LEU A 411 1.49 -1.47 -9.16
N LEU A 412 0.72 -0.39 -9.23
CA LEU A 412 -0.66 -0.41 -9.67
C LEU A 412 -0.76 0.05 -11.12
N TRP A 413 -1.40 -0.77 -11.96
CA TRP A 413 -1.61 -0.49 -13.37
C TRP A 413 -3.03 -0.83 -13.80
N HIS A 414 -3.53 -0.23 -14.88
CA HIS A 414 -4.83 -0.56 -15.45
C HIS A 414 -4.66 -1.21 -16.82
N ASN A 415 -5.58 -2.10 -17.20
CA ASN A 415 -5.52 -2.76 -18.51
C ASN A 415 -5.65 -1.76 -19.68
N GLU A 416 -6.42 -0.68 -19.50
CA GLU A 416 -6.59 0.35 -20.52
C GLU A 416 -5.29 1.09 -20.88
N THR A 417 -4.39 1.26 -19.92
CA THR A 417 -3.13 2.00 -20.11
C THR A 417 -2.15 1.23 -20.99
N LEU A 418 -2.31 -0.08 -21.08
CA LEU A 418 -1.54 -0.96 -21.96
C LEU A 418 -2.07 -0.98 -23.40
N SER A 419 -3.15 -0.26 -23.71
CA SER A 419 -3.68 -0.14 -25.08
C SER A 419 -2.69 0.50 -26.06
N GLY A 420 -1.79 1.34 -25.55
CA GLY A 420 -0.83 2.07 -26.36
C GLY A 420 -1.47 3.09 -27.33
N GLU A 421 -2.72 3.47 -27.07
CA GLU A 421 -3.51 4.30 -27.98
C GLU A 421 -3.96 5.62 -27.34
N LYS A 422 -4.14 6.66 -28.16
CA LYS A 422 -4.59 8.00 -27.72
C LYS A 422 -3.69 8.54 -26.61
N ARG A 423 -4.28 8.86 -25.46
CA ARG A 423 -3.57 9.38 -24.29
C ARG A 423 -2.52 8.42 -23.71
N TRP A 424 -2.61 7.13 -24.02
CA TRP A 424 -1.73 6.07 -23.55
C TRP A 424 -0.65 5.66 -24.56
N GLU A 425 -0.43 6.49 -25.60
CA GLU A 425 0.68 6.27 -26.56
C GLU A 425 2.03 6.24 -25.83
N GLY A 426 2.82 5.18 -26.09
CA GLY A 426 4.10 4.93 -25.43
C GLY A 426 4.04 4.26 -24.04
N TRP A 427 2.86 4.16 -23.42
CA TRP A 427 2.72 3.62 -22.04
C TRP A 427 2.94 2.11 -21.95
N ILE A 428 2.65 1.34 -22.98
CA ILE A 428 3.00 -0.08 -23.05
C ILE A 428 4.52 -0.28 -23.01
N THR A 429 5.27 0.57 -23.70
CA THR A 429 6.75 0.56 -23.68
C THR A 429 7.29 1.01 -22.34
N LEU A 430 6.69 2.05 -21.72
CA LEU A 430 7.00 2.49 -20.38
C LEU A 430 6.83 1.37 -19.36
N TYR A 431 5.67 0.70 -19.42
CA TYR A 431 5.39 -0.42 -18.51
C TYR A 431 6.45 -1.51 -18.62
N ARG A 432 6.80 -1.93 -19.82
CA ARG A 432 7.87 -2.91 -20.05
C ARG A 432 9.21 -2.45 -19.48
N LYS A 433 9.60 -1.20 -19.67
CA LYS A 433 10.84 -0.64 -19.10
C LYS A 433 10.85 -0.65 -17.58
N ILE A 434 9.71 -0.34 -16.95
CA ILE A 434 9.57 -0.38 -15.48
C ILE A 434 9.76 -1.82 -14.98
N LEU A 435 9.11 -2.81 -15.61
CA LEU A 435 9.29 -4.22 -15.26
C LEU A 435 10.74 -4.66 -15.39
N ASP A 436 11.37 -4.39 -16.53
CA ASP A 436 12.77 -4.76 -16.79
C ASP A 436 13.73 -4.10 -15.78
N TYR A 437 13.46 -2.88 -15.34
CA TYR A 437 14.26 -2.19 -14.33
C TYR A 437 14.05 -2.76 -12.92
N ALA A 438 12.83 -3.05 -12.56
CA ALA A 438 12.50 -3.60 -11.24
C ALA A 438 13.09 -5.02 -11.04
N LEU A 439 13.14 -5.81 -12.11
CA LEU A 439 13.58 -7.22 -12.06
C LEU A 439 15.11 -7.40 -12.21
N LYS A 440 15.84 -6.36 -12.55
CA LYS A 440 17.32 -6.33 -12.53
C LYS A 440 17.83 -6.10 -11.11
#